data_3f48bb4bf11727da040fae0a88252889
#
_entry.id   3f48bb4bf11727da040fae0a88252889
#
_cell.length_a   1.000
_cell.length_b   1.000
_cell.length_c   1.000
_cell.angle_alpha   90.00
_cell.angle_beta   90.00
_cell.angle_gamma   90.00
#
_symmetry.space_group_name_H-M   'P 1'
#
loop_
_entity.id
_entity.type
_entity.pdbx_description
1 polymer ?
#
loop_
_entity_poly.entity_id
_entity_poly.type
_entity_poly.pdbx_seq_one_letter_code
_entity_poly.pdbx_strand_id
1 'polypeptide(L)'
;VIIANSTNNQAVTNIIDAFAKDFSKGIGDFAGRWIDDVKSFGSYFVSSMRSAEAREKGYITEDAVKDMETEDFYIKAKESFLSRSGKTFINKDITVEESVRELHQLLIDKKSLLADIEKTYRNYHELGNLISETLKIDYKNREAIIELGRTLTEHKKYVEIIEDKWERYLASESMLLTALSFLPFIRKKRNLK
;
A
#
# COMPACT_ATOMS: atom_id res chain seq x y z
N VAL A 1 -11.63 7.58 -22.85
CA VAL A 1 -10.68 8.44 -23.61
C VAL A 1 -10.44 9.71 -22.80
N ILE A 2 -9.18 10.08 -22.62
CA ILE A 2 -8.77 11.33 -21.95
C ILE A 2 -8.22 12.26 -23.02
N ILE A 3 -8.81 13.42 -23.16
CA ILE A 3 -8.36 14.46 -24.10
C ILE A 3 -7.76 15.59 -23.28
N ALA A 4 -6.48 15.88 -23.48
CA ALA A 4 -5.79 17.01 -22.88
C ALA A 4 -5.54 18.10 -23.93
N ASN A 5 -5.99 19.31 -23.67
CA ASN A 5 -5.78 20.47 -24.52
C ASN A 5 -5.21 21.61 -23.69
N SER A 6 -4.27 22.37 -24.24
CA SER A 6 -3.71 23.55 -23.60
C SER A 6 -3.29 24.57 -24.67
N THR A 7 -3.40 25.82 -24.35
CA THR A 7 -2.83 26.92 -25.15
C THR A 7 -1.29 26.97 -25.02
N ASN A 8 -0.73 26.28 -24.03
CA ASN A 8 0.71 26.15 -23.81
C ASN A 8 1.19 24.78 -24.30
N ASN A 9 1.93 24.77 -25.41
CA ASN A 9 2.52 23.55 -25.98
C ASN A 9 3.41 22.79 -24.98
N GLN A 10 4.12 23.50 -24.10
CA GLN A 10 4.97 22.86 -23.10
C GLN A 10 4.15 22.02 -22.09
N ALA A 11 2.97 22.51 -21.70
CA ALA A 11 2.12 21.75 -20.82
C ALA A 11 1.62 20.45 -21.46
N VAL A 12 1.22 20.50 -22.73
CA VAL A 12 0.82 19.28 -23.49
C VAL A 12 2.00 18.32 -23.65
N THR A 13 3.19 18.83 -23.96
CA THR A 13 4.40 18.02 -24.08
C THR A 13 4.75 17.33 -22.77
N ASN A 14 4.67 18.02 -21.64
CA ASN A 14 4.92 17.44 -20.33
C ASN A 14 3.93 16.30 -19.97
N ILE A 15 2.67 16.45 -20.37
CA ILE A 15 1.67 15.37 -20.18
C ILE A 15 2.06 14.16 -21.05
N ILE A 16 2.35 14.37 -22.33
CA ILE A 16 2.75 13.29 -23.24
C ILE A 16 4.04 12.61 -22.75
N ASP A 17 5.05 13.37 -22.32
CA ASP A 17 6.30 12.83 -21.78
C ASP A 17 6.04 11.94 -20.54
N ALA A 18 5.08 12.29 -19.71
CA ALA A 18 4.69 11.47 -18.57
C ALA A 18 4.12 10.11 -18.99
N PHE A 19 3.36 10.05 -20.10
CA PHE A 19 2.79 8.81 -20.64
C PHE A 19 3.74 8.06 -21.57
N ALA A 20 4.76 8.73 -22.11
CA ALA A 20 5.76 8.14 -23.01
C ALA A 20 6.99 7.58 -22.27
N LYS A 21 7.00 7.62 -20.93
CA LYS A 21 8.11 7.06 -20.14
C LYS A 21 8.43 5.63 -20.57
N ASP A 22 9.71 5.32 -20.61
CA ASP A 22 10.21 3.97 -20.83
C ASP A 22 9.85 3.06 -19.63
N PHE A 23 8.91 2.18 -19.84
CA PHE A 23 8.49 1.19 -18.83
C PHE A 23 9.33 -0.10 -18.88
N SER A 24 10.35 -0.17 -19.76
CA SER A 24 11.24 -1.33 -19.83
C SER A 24 11.97 -1.60 -18.51
N LYS A 25 12.16 -0.55 -17.72
CA LYS A 25 12.76 -0.59 -16.37
C LYS A 25 11.75 -0.84 -15.25
N GLY A 26 10.52 -1.22 -15.55
CA GLY A 26 9.52 -1.59 -14.55
C GLY A 26 9.99 -2.74 -13.66
N ILE A 27 9.28 -2.96 -12.54
CA ILE A 27 9.64 -3.97 -11.55
C ILE A 27 8.79 -5.24 -11.79
N GLY A 28 9.47 -6.42 -11.83
CA GLY A 28 8.81 -7.71 -11.88
C GLY A 28 8.14 -8.03 -13.22
N ASP A 29 7.10 -8.84 -13.18
CA ASP A 29 6.41 -9.39 -14.36
C ASP A 29 5.70 -8.35 -15.22
N PHE A 30 5.49 -7.16 -14.67
CA PHE A 30 4.85 -6.02 -15.35
C PHE A 30 5.87 -5.04 -15.94
N ALA A 31 7.15 -5.37 -15.91
CA ALA A 31 8.18 -4.56 -16.55
C ALA A 31 7.98 -4.50 -18.06
N GLY A 32 8.20 -3.35 -18.63
CA GLY A 32 8.12 -3.12 -20.07
C GLY A 32 6.69 -2.96 -20.59
N ARG A 33 6.58 -2.81 -21.89
CA ARG A 33 5.30 -2.72 -22.60
C ARG A 33 4.91 -4.10 -23.11
N TRP A 34 3.64 -4.40 -23.01
CA TRP A 34 3.11 -5.71 -23.41
C TRP A 34 2.77 -5.78 -24.92
N ILE A 35 2.79 -4.64 -25.59
CA ILE A 35 2.67 -4.51 -27.03
C ILE A 35 3.95 -3.83 -27.53
N ASP A 36 4.78 -4.56 -28.26
CA ASP A 36 6.17 -4.18 -28.53
C ASP A 36 6.32 -2.86 -29.29
N ASP A 37 5.51 -2.62 -30.29
CA ASP A 37 5.61 -1.43 -31.14
C ASP A 37 4.90 -0.18 -30.58
N VAL A 38 4.20 -0.30 -29.44
CA VAL A 38 3.53 0.81 -28.79
C VAL A 38 4.45 1.50 -27.80
N LYS A 39 5.09 2.59 -28.22
CA LYS A 39 6.05 3.35 -27.40
C LYS A 39 5.41 4.31 -26.41
N SER A 40 4.17 4.75 -26.66
CA SER A 40 3.44 5.70 -25.83
C SER A 40 2.01 5.23 -25.59
N PHE A 41 1.41 5.59 -24.45
CA PHE A 41 -0.01 5.37 -24.19
C PHE A 41 -0.91 6.54 -24.65
N GLY A 42 -0.30 7.59 -25.21
CA GLY A 42 -1.02 8.76 -25.70
C GLY A 42 -0.63 9.09 -27.12
N SER A 43 -1.62 9.51 -27.93
CA SER A 43 -1.39 10.05 -29.27
C SER A 43 -1.21 11.56 -29.18
N TYR A 44 -0.23 12.09 -29.90
CA TYR A 44 0.08 13.51 -29.93
C TYR A 44 -0.26 14.09 -31.28
N PHE A 45 -1.30 14.90 -31.33
CA PHE A 45 -1.72 15.61 -32.53
C PHE A 45 -0.94 16.93 -32.64
N VAL A 46 0.05 16.95 -33.48
CA VAL A 46 0.93 18.10 -33.70
C VAL A 46 0.62 18.77 -35.03
N SER A 47 1.00 20.04 -35.14
CA SER A 47 1.06 20.70 -36.47
C SER A 47 2.06 20.01 -37.38
N SER A 48 1.82 20.04 -38.69
CA SER A 48 2.70 19.44 -39.71
C SER A 48 4.16 19.88 -39.56
N MET A 49 4.43 21.09 -39.11
CA MET A 49 5.77 21.62 -38.89
C MET A 49 6.55 20.92 -37.76
N ARG A 50 5.88 20.31 -36.79
CA ARG A 50 6.49 19.64 -35.63
C ARG A 50 6.37 18.12 -35.68
N SER A 51 5.80 17.56 -36.73
CA SER A 51 5.59 16.10 -36.79
C SER A 51 6.90 15.32 -36.82
N ALA A 52 7.95 15.88 -37.45
CA ALA A 52 9.28 15.27 -37.46
C ALA A 52 9.91 15.22 -36.06
N GLU A 53 9.87 16.31 -35.32
CA GLU A 53 10.35 16.37 -33.93
C GLU A 53 9.59 15.40 -33.01
N ALA A 54 8.26 15.30 -33.16
CA ALA A 54 7.43 14.37 -32.37
C ALA A 54 7.77 12.92 -32.66
N ARG A 55 8.06 12.56 -33.94
CA ARG A 55 8.49 11.22 -34.32
C ARG A 55 9.89 10.89 -33.77
N GLU A 56 10.82 11.83 -33.82
CA GLU A 56 12.16 11.67 -33.27
C GLU A 56 12.10 11.38 -31.74
N LYS A 57 11.20 12.05 -31.03
CA LYS A 57 10.92 11.79 -29.61
C LYS A 57 10.16 10.50 -29.35
N GLY A 58 9.73 9.79 -30.40
CA GLY A 58 9.01 8.52 -30.29
C GLY A 58 7.54 8.66 -29.87
N TYR A 59 6.94 9.84 -30.03
CA TYR A 59 5.51 10.03 -29.79
C TYR A 59 4.67 9.35 -30.88
N ILE A 60 3.52 8.84 -30.50
CA ILE A 60 2.51 8.34 -31.44
C ILE A 60 1.84 9.54 -32.09
N THR A 61 2.11 9.78 -33.34
CA THR A 61 1.49 10.82 -34.16
C THR A 61 0.30 10.26 -34.96
N GLU A 62 -0.47 11.11 -35.64
CA GLU A 62 -1.61 10.69 -36.44
C GLU A 62 -1.27 9.60 -37.47
N ASP A 63 -0.12 9.70 -38.15
CA ASP A 63 0.31 8.70 -39.12
C ASP A 63 0.56 7.33 -38.44
N ALA A 64 1.22 7.34 -37.26
CA ALA A 64 1.45 6.11 -36.51
C ALA A 64 0.13 5.49 -35.99
N VAL A 65 -0.89 6.27 -35.70
CA VAL A 65 -2.21 5.76 -35.35
C VAL A 65 -2.83 5.03 -36.54
N LYS A 66 -2.72 5.57 -37.76
CA LYS A 66 -3.23 4.91 -38.98
C LYS A 66 -2.56 3.57 -39.22
N ASP A 67 -1.24 3.48 -38.98
CA ASP A 67 -0.52 2.21 -39.07
C ASP A 67 -1.01 1.18 -38.04
N MET A 68 -1.38 1.62 -36.85
CA MET A 68 -1.94 0.78 -35.77
C MET A 68 -3.36 0.30 -36.03
N GLU A 69 -4.10 0.92 -36.95
CA GLU A 69 -5.44 0.51 -37.37
C GLU A 69 -5.43 -0.61 -38.42
N THR A 70 -4.24 -1.06 -38.86
CA THR A 70 -4.13 -2.16 -39.81
C THR A 70 -4.38 -3.51 -39.16
N GLU A 71 -4.93 -4.45 -39.94
CA GLU A 71 -5.17 -5.83 -39.48
C GLU A 71 -3.87 -6.53 -39.08
N ASP A 72 -2.81 -6.33 -39.85
CA ASP A 72 -1.49 -6.90 -39.57
C ASP A 72 -0.92 -6.41 -38.22
N PHE A 73 -1.09 -5.13 -37.91
CA PHE A 73 -0.68 -4.60 -36.61
C PHE A 73 -1.51 -5.21 -35.48
N TYR A 74 -2.83 -5.32 -35.65
CA TYR A 74 -3.72 -5.93 -34.65
C TYR A 74 -3.32 -7.37 -34.33
N ILE A 75 -3.02 -8.18 -35.35
CA ILE A 75 -2.62 -9.58 -35.17
C ILE A 75 -1.31 -9.64 -34.36
N LYS A 76 -0.28 -8.91 -34.77
CA LYS A 76 1.01 -8.86 -34.05
C LYS A 76 0.88 -8.36 -32.64
N ALA A 77 0.12 -7.30 -32.41
CA ALA A 77 -0.13 -6.74 -31.09
C ALA A 77 -0.84 -7.76 -30.17
N LYS A 78 -1.83 -8.47 -30.69
CA LYS A 78 -2.55 -9.52 -29.98
C LYS A 78 -1.61 -10.66 -29.59
N GLU A 79 -0.76 -11.14 -30.54
CA GLU A 79 0.21 -12.22 -30.29
C GLU A 79 1.23 -11.80 -29.21
N SER A 80 1.79 -10.61 -29.32
CA SER A 80 2.73 -10.05 -28.34
C SER A 80 2.09 -9.98 -26.93
N PHE A 81 0.88 -9.41 -26.86
CA PHE A 81 0.13 -9.30 -25.61
C PHE A 81 -0.18 -10.67 -24.99
N LEU A 82 -0.69 -11.63 -25.76
CA LEU A 82 -1.02 -12.96 -25.27
C LEU A 82 0.22 -13.76 -24.87
N SER A 83 1.32 -13.64 -25.62
CA SER A 83 2.60 -14.26 -25.26
C SER A 83 3.09 -13.74 -23.89
N ARG A 84 2.95 -12.46 -23.64
CA ARG A 84 3.32 -11.85 -22.35
C ARG A 84 2.37 -12.26 -21.24
N SER A 85 1.07 -12.20 -21.47
CA SER A 85 0.03 -12.68 -20.55
C SER A 85 0.23 -14.13 -20.14
N GLY A 86 0.45 -15.00 -21.12
CA GLY A 86 0.66 -16.42 -20.88
C GLY A 86 1.87 -16.71 -19.99
N LYS A 87 2.94 -15.91 -20.12
CA LYS A 87 4.12 -16.00 -19.23
C LYS A 87 3.81 -15.50 -17.84
N THR A 88 3.15 -14.35 -17.72
CA THR A 88 2.87 -13.69 -16.44
C THR A 88 1.88 -14.48 -15.60
N PHE A 89 0.82 -15.02 -16.22
CA PHE A 89 -0.23 -15.78 -15.53
C PHE A 89 0.00 -17.30 -15.56
N ILE A 90 1.12 -17.77 -16.14
CA ILE A 90 1.45 -19.21 -16.25
C ILE A 90 0.34 -19.99 -16.92
N ASN A 91 -0.33 -19.38 -17.89
CA ASN A 91 -1.42 -19.97 -18.67
C ASN A 91 -1.19 -19.71 -20.18
N LYS A 92 -0.80 -20.75 -20.93
CA LYS A 92 -0.46 -20.62 -22.35
C LYS A 92 -1.67 -20.36 -23.25
N ASP A 93 -2.84 -20.77 -22.81
CA ASP A 93 -4.08 -20.71 -23.58
C ASP A 93 -4.98 -19.54 -23.13
N ILE A 94 -4.39 -18.56 -22.41
CA ILE A 94 -5.11 -17.42 -21.89
C ILE A 94 -5.67 -16.54 -23.01
N THR A 95 -6.93 -16.15 -22.91
CA THR A 95 -7.57 -15.23 -23.86
C THR A 95 -7.29 -13.78 -23.51
N VAL A 96 -7.59 -12.86 -24.45
CA VAL A 96 -7.45 -11.41 -24.21
C VAL A 96 -8.36 -10.96 -23.06
N GLU A 97 -9.61 -11.44 -23.06
CA GLU A 97 -10.60 -11.10 -22.05
C GLU A 97 -10.20 -11.59 -20.65
N GLU A 98 -9.65 -12.80 -20.56
CA GLU A 98 -9.13 -13.35 -19.31
C GLU A 98 -7.92 -12.56 -18.84
N SER A 99 -6.98 -12.23 -19.74
CA SER A 99 -5.81 -11.43 -19.43
C SER A 99 -6.19 -10.05 -18.87
N VAL A 100 -7.15 -9.40 -19.50
CA VAL A 100 -7.66 -8.08 -19.05
C VAL A 100 -8.29 -8.20 -17.67
N ARG A 101 -9.08 -9.25 -17.43
CA ARG A 101 -9.73 -9.50 -16.12
C ARG A 101 -8.70 -9.76 -15.02
N GLU A 102 -7.70 -10.59 -15.28
CA GLU A 102 -6.61 -10.87 -14.33
C GLU A 102 -5.79 -9.62 -14.01
N LEU A 103 -5.43 -8.85 -15.04
CA LEU A 103 -4.74 -7.56 -14.85
C LEU A 103 -5.57 -6.58 -14.02
N HIS A 104 -6.87 -6.52 -14.28
CA HIS A 104 -7.78 -5.65 -13.53
C HIS A 104 -7.88 -6.08 -12.06
N GLN A 105 -8.01 -7.38 -11.81
CA GLN A 105 -8.04 -7.91 -10.44
C GLN A 105 -6.74 -7.60 -9.70
N LEU A 106 -5.60 -7.82 -10.31
CA LEU A 106 -4.30 -7.48 -9.73
C LEU A 106 -4.16 -5.99 -9.41
N LEU A 107 -4.70 -5.11 -10.26
CA LEU A 107 -4.71 -3.68 -10.00
C LEU A 107 -5.55 -3.35 -8.76
N ILE A 108 -6.73 -3.97 -8.61
CA ILE A 108 -7.58 -3.79 -7.43
C ILE A 108 -6.86 -4.28 -6.17
N ASP A 109 -6.26 -5.47 -6.22
CA ASP A 109 -5.55 -6.06 -5.08
C ASP A 109 -4.35 -5.20 -4.65
N LYS A 110 -3.57 -4.70 -5.61
CA LYS A 110 -2.45 -3.79 -5.33
C LYS A 110 -2.91 -2.46 -4.77
N LYS A 111 -4.02 -1.93 -5.25
CA LYS A 111 -4.63 -0.70 -4.72
C LYS A 111 -5.11 -0.89 -3.28
N SER A 112 -5.75 -2.02 -2.96
CA SER A 112 -6.16 -2.37 -1.61
C SER A 112 -4.96 -2.50 -0.67
N LEU A 113 -3.93 -3.23 -1.10
CA LEU A 113 -2.69 -3.38 -0.33
C LEU A 113 -2.03 -2.01 -0.04
N LEU A 114 -2.01 -1.12 -1.03
CA LEU A 114 -1.45 0.23 -0.84
C LEU A 114 -2.24 1.02 0.20
N ALA A 115 -3.57 0.94 0.17
CA ALA A 115 -4.43 1.58 1.16
C ALA A 115 -4.20 1.04 2.59
N ASP A 116 -3.99 -0.27 2.73
CA ASP A 116 -3.68 -0.91 4.01
C ASP A 116 -2.30 -0.48 4.55
N ILE A 117 -1.30 -0.40 3.67
CA ILE A 117 0.03 0.11 4.02
C ILE A 117 -0.07 1.57 4.48
N GLU A 118 -0.80 2.41 3.76
CA GLU A 118 -0.99 3.82 4.11
C GLU A 118 -1.71 3.99 5.45
N LYS A 119 -2.74 3.18 5.71
CA LYS A 119 -3.45 3.15 6.99
C LYS A 119 -2.51 2.72 8.13
N THR A 120 -1.73 1.66 7.91
CA THR A 120 -0.76 1.17 8.91
C THR A 120 0.30 2.23 9.22
N TYR A 121 0.79 2.91 8.19
CA TYR A 121 1.75 4.01 8.34
C TYR A 121 1.18 5.17 9.16
N ARG A 122 -0.06 5.58 8.89
CA ARG A 122 -0.74 6.60 9.71
C ARG A 122 -0.89 6.18 11.15
N ASN A 123 -1.39 4.98 11.41
CA ASN A 123 -1.55 4.45 12.77
C ASN A 123 -0.20 4.40 13.51
N TYR A 124 0.87 4.02 12.83
CA TYR A 124 2.22 4.03 13.40
C TYR A 124 2.65 5.43 13.84
N HIS A 125 2.42 6.44 13.02
CA HIS A 125 2.76 7.83 13.37
C HIS A 125 1.88 8.38 14.49
N GLU A 126 0.58 8.11 14.47
CA GLU A 126 -0.35 8.53 15.52
C GLU A 126 0.03 7.93 16.87
N LEU A 127 0.30 6.61 16.90
CA LEU A 127 0.76 5.92 18.11
C LEU A 127 2.13 6.44 18.56
N GLY A 128 3.05 6.67 17.64
CA GLY A 128 4.36 7.23 17.93
C GLY A 128 4.28 8.63 18.55
N ASN A 129 3.43 9.49 18.02
CA ASN A 129 3.18 10.82 18.58
C ASN A 129 2.58 10.72 19.98
N LEU A 130 1.60 9.85 20.20
CA LEU A 130 1.01 9.61 21.51
C LEU A 130 2.06 9.15 22.54
N ILE A 131 2.95 8.24 22.18
CA ILE A 131 4.06 7.77 23.01
C ILE A 131 4.98 8.96 23.34
N SER A 132 5.36 9.76 22.34
CA SER A 132 6.25 10.89 22.52
C SER A 132 5.65 11.96 23.44
N GLU A 133 4.36 12.24 23.29
CA GLU A 133 3.64 13.21 24.12
C GLU A 133 3.45 12.72 25.57
N THR A 134 3.06 11.46 25.73
CA THR A 134 2.74 10.90 27.04
C THR A 134 3.97 10.55 27.85
N LEU A 135 4.95 9.90 27.23
CA LEU A 135 6.12 9.37 27.91
C LEU A 135 7.37 10.23 27.74
N LYS A 136 7.32 11.30 26.93
CA LYS A 136 8.45 12.18 26.59
C LYS A 136 9.62 11.42 25.95
N ILE A 137 9.32 10.35 25.22
CA ILE A 137 10.31 9.51 24.52
C ILE A 137 10.14 9.75 23.02
N ASP A 138 11.25 10.00 22.31
CA ASP A 138 11.22 10.07 20.85
C ASP A 138 10.96 8.67 20.28
N TYR A 139 9.78 8.45 19.70
CA TYR A 139 9.40 7.16 19.11
C TYR A 139 10.26 6.73 17.91
N LYS A 140 11.02 7.65 17.31
CA LYS A 140 11.98 7.36 16.24
C LYS A 140 13.30 6.79 16.78
N ASN A 141 13.56 6.95 18.08
CA ASN A 141 14.70 6.35 18.73
C ASN A 141 14.40 4.88 19.04
N ARG A 142 14.94 3.99 18.19
CA ARG A 142 14.72 2.54 18.29
C ARG A 142 15.15 1.97 19.64
N GLU A 143 16.27 2.42 20.18
CA GLU A 143 16.80 1.92 21.47
C GLU A 143 15.89 2.31 22.63
N ALA A 144 15.42 3.56 22.65
CA ALA A 144 14.47 4.03 23.65
C ALA A 144 13.13 3.25 23.60
N ILE A 145 12.64 2.90 22.42
CA ILE A 145 11.42 2.09 22.27
C ILE A 145 11.62 0.64 22.73
N ILE A 146 12.77 0.05 22.46
CA ILE A 146 13.10 -1.31 22.93
C ILE A 146 13.18 -1.33 24.47
N GLU A 147 13.84 -0.33 25.06
CA GLU A 147 13.95 -0.22 26.52
C GLU A 147 12.58 0.01 27.18
N LEU A 148 11.74 0.86 26.57
CA LEU A 148 10.36 1.04 27.02
C LEU A 148 9.58 -0.28 26.97
N GLY A 149 9.69 -1.06 25.89
CA GLY A 149 9.05 -2.36 25.76
C GLY A 149 9.50 -3.34 26.84
N ARG A 150 10.79 -3.35 27.18
CA ARG A 150 11.35 -4.19 28.27
C ARG A 150 10.74 -3.78 29.63
N THR A 151 10.76 -2.49 29.92
CA THR A 151 10.25 -1.94 31.17
C THR A 151 8.74 -2.23 31.33
N LEU A 152 7.95 -2.04 30.27
CA LEU A 152 6.52 -2.38 30.29
C LEU A 152 6.28 -3.86 30.51
N THR A 153 7.09 -4.74 29.94
CA THR A 153 6.97 -6.18 30.13
C THR A 153 7.29 -6.58 31.59
N GLU A 154 8.29 -5.95 32.19
CA GLU A 154 8.63 -6.16 33.60
C GLU A 154 7.51 -5.66 34.53
N HIS A 155 6.98 -4.48 34.27
CA HIS A 155 5.83 -3.93 35.03
C HIS A 155 4.58 -4.81 34.89
N LYS A 156 4.29 -5.34 33.71
CA LYS A 156 3.16 -6.25 33.50
C LYS A 156 3.27 -7.50 34.36
N LYS A 157 4.46 -8.14 34.37
CA LYS A 157 4.73 -9.30 35.26
C LYS A 157 4.54 -8.95 36.73
N TYR A 158 4.94 -7.75 37.15
CA TYR A 158 4.77 -7.30 38.53
C TYR A 158 3.31 -7.12 38.87
N VAL A 159 2.49 -6.55 37.97
CA VAL A 159 1.04 -6.42 38.15
C VAL A 159 0.39 -7.80 38.26
N GLU A 160 0.72 -8.74 37.39
CA GLU A 160 0.20 -10.12 37.43
C GLU A 160 0.51 -10.80 38.78
N ILE A 161 1.70 -10.60 39.33
CA ILE A 161 2.06 -11.13 40.67
C ILE A 161 1.23 -10.48 41.78
N ILE A 162 0.94 -9.17 41.67
CA ILE A 162 0.12 -8.48 42.65
C ILE A 162 -1.33 -8.95 42.54
N GLU A 163 -1.87 -9.12 41.35
CA GLU A 163 -3.23 -9.63 41.13
C GLU A 163 -3.39 -11.04 41.69
N ASP A 164 -2.43 -11.95 41.42
CA ASP A 164 -2.45 -13.31 42.00
C ASP A 164 -2.42 -13.29 43.56
N LYS A 165 -1.56 -12.43 44.14
CA LYS A 165 -1.55 -12.26 45.60
C LYS A 165 -2.84 -11.71 46.11
N TRP A 166 -3.47 -10.77 45.39
CA TRP A 166 -4.75 -10.20 45.80
C TRP A 166 -5.87 -11.21 45.71
N GLU A 167 -5.94 -12.02 44.67
CA GLU A 167 -6.89 -13.12 44.52
C GLU A 167 -6.73 -14.16 45.61
N ARG A 168 -5.52 -14.57 45.95
CA ARG A 168 -5.22 -15.48 47.07
C ARG A 168 -5.66 -14.89 48.43
N TYR A 169 -5.43 -13.61 48.62
CA TYR A 169 -5.89 -12.90 49.82
C TYR A 169 -7.40 -12.93 49.90
N LEU A 170 -8.12 -12.59 48.84
CA LEU A 170 -9.58 -12.63 48.80
C LEU A 170 -10.11 -14.06 49.02
N ALA A 171 -9.50 -15.07 48.44
CA ALA A 171 -9.88 -16.46 48.62
C ALA A 171 -9.62 -16.96 50.04
N SER A 172 -8.65 -16.41 50.76
CA SER A 172 -8.34 -16.72 52.14
C SER A 172 -9.23 -16.02 53.16
N GLU A 173 -9.96 -14.96 52.72
CA GLU A 173 -10.88 -14.24 53.59
C GLU A 173 -12.14 -15.07 53.88
N SER A 174 -12.41 -15.31 55.16
CA SER A 174 -13.63 -15.97 55.55
C SER A 174 -14.87 -15.15 55.12
N MET A 175 -15.85 -15.80 54.46
CA MET A 175 -17.13 -15.16 54.11
C MET A 175 -17.80 -14.45 55.30
N LEU A 176 -17.64 -15.00 56.51
CA LEU A 176 -18.13 -14.40 57.72
C LEU A 176 -17.45 -13.07 58.05
N LEU A 177 -16.14 -12.95 57.86
CA LEU A 177 -15.42 -11.70 58.08
C LEU A 177 -15.81 -10.64 57.04
N THR A 178 -16.06 -11.05 55.81
CA THR A 178 -16.54 -10.16 54.74
C THR A 178 -17.98 -9.71 55.03
N ALA A 179 -18.87 -10.62 55.40
CA ALA A 179 -20.26 -10.31 55.76
C ALA A 179 -20.39 -9.41 56.99
N LEU A 180 -19.47 -9.54 57.95
CA LEU A 180 -19.43 -8.74 59.18
C LEU A 180 -18.51 -7.51 59.08
N SER A 181 -18.01 -7.15 57.90
CA SER A 181 -17.09 -6.02 57.70
C SER A 181 -17.67 -4.64 58.04
N PHE A 182 -19.00 -4.53 58.20
CA PHE A 182 -19.67 -3.33 58.71
C PHE A 182 -19.39 -3.05 60.19
N LEU A 183 -18.93 -4.07 60.95
CA LEU A 183 -18.62 -3.90 62.37
C LEU A 183 -17.22 -3.25 62.54
N PRO A 184 -17.08 -2.15 63.35
CA PRO A 184 -15.86 -1.37 63.41
C PRO A 184 -14.61 -2.18 63.86
N PHE A 185 -14.77 -3.13 64.76
CA PHE A 185 -13.67 -3.96 65.26
C PHE A 185 -13.19 -5.01 64.21
N ILE A 186 -14.10 -5.53 63.41
CA ILE A 186 -13.78 -6.45 62.32
C ILE A 186 -13.10 -5.70 61.20
N ARG A 187 -13.58 -4.51 60.83
CA ARG A 187 -12.96 -3.61 59.86
C ARG A 187 -11.54 -3.26 60.25
N LYS A 188 -11.29 -2.97 61.53
CA LYS A 188 -9.95 -2.67 62.05
C LYS A 188 -9.00 -3.89 61.91
N LYS A 189 -9.48 -5.10 62.20
CA LYS A 189 -8.72 -6.34 62.08
C LYS A 189 -8.41 -6.71 60.65
N ARG A 190 -9.28 -6.36 59.72
CA ARG A 190 -9.10 -6.57 58.29
C ARG A 190 -8.02 -5.65 57.70
N ASN A 191 -7.98 -4.38 58.14
CA ASN A 191 -7.02 -3.39 57.68
C ASN A 191 -5.63 -3.56 58.32
N LEU A 192 -5.44 -4.47 59.27
CA LEU A 192 -4.17 -4.78 59.92
C LEU A 192 -3.47 -6.04 59.33
N LYS A 193 -4.11 -6.73 58.40
CA LYS A 193 -3.51 -7.81 57.61
C LYS A 193 -3.05 -7.29 56.23
#